data_75c4f32bbfc7aaf8f7b33faeeae6bfcb
#
_entry.id   75c4f32bbfc7aaf8f7b33faeeae6bfcb
#
_cell.length_a   1.000
_cell.length_b   1.000
_cell.length_c   1.000
_cell.angle_alpha   90.00
_cell.angle_beta   90.00
_cell.angle_gamma   90.00
#
_symmetry.space_group_name_H-M   'P 1'
#
loop_
_entity.id
_entity.type
_entity.pdbx_description
1 polymer ?
#
loop_
_entity_poly.entity_id
_entity_poly.type
_entity_poly.pdbx_seq_one_letter_code
_entity_poly.pdbx_strand_id
1 'polypeptide(L)'
;MIENTDLDNNAKNSNGALTVFNNSKYGNLWYVDKLNKLCFTFTPRGGCSISFQCYLDLLGLLKDGLDYNSFIHKYRCDIFNKNVENIPINKLCSEGYLFIKFIINPYIRAVSIFRAQTSHNLSFREYLKQLVSENIDYFNDNDKYHLHQQYINGEESIINKYICIDKYETHTIKLNNDQDYVIDVNKYTSLHHGKKTSNTSFCGDVPKNEINTKLPRSYKYFYDNEIKLLVEQYYKDDIEKYSMSFDEVQ
;
A
#
# COMPACT_ATOMS: atom_id res chain seq x y z
N MET A 1 -40.63 8.35 -12.75
CA MET A 1 -39.40 8.60 -13.52
C MET A 1 -38.31 8.83 -12.48
N ILE A 2 -37.52 7.80 -12.18
CA ILE A 2 -36.35 7.90 -11.31
C ILE A 2 -35.20 8.23 -12.25
N GLU A 3 -34.59 9.39 -12.03
CA GLU A 3 -33.56 9.93 -12.90
C GLU A 3 -32.30 9.04 -12.89
N ASN A 4 -31.84 8.70 -14.10
CA ASN A 4 -30.65 7.91 -14.42
C ASN A 4 -29.32 8.63 -14.14
N THR A 5 -29.26 9.57 -13.18
CA THR A 5 -28.05 10.39 -12.91
C THR A 5 -26.96 9.64 -12.14
N ASP A 6 -27.31 8.65 -11.33
CA ASP A 6 -26.32 7.94 -10.50
C ASP A 6 -25.54 6.86 -11.27
N LEU A 7 -26.13 6.27 -12.30
CA LEU A 7 -25.46 5.27 -13.14
C LEU A 7 -24.38 5.90 -14.04
N ASP A 8 -24.63 7.10 -14.57
CA ASP A 8 -23.66 7.80 -15.42
C ASP A 8 -22.45 8.33 -14.66
N ASN A 9 -22.63 8.73 -13.41
CA ASN A 9 -21.52 9.19 -12.56
C ASN A 9 -20.62 8.02 -12.12
N ASN A 10 -21.20 6.85 -11.79
CA ASN A 10 -20.44 5.66 -11.47
C ASN A 10 -19.66 5.12 -12.67
N ALA A 11 -20.23 5.17 -13.87
CA ALA A 11 -19.53 4.76 -15.09
C ALA A 11 -18.35 5.70 -15.44
N LYS A 12 -18.48 7.01 -15.24
CA LYS A 12 -17.38 7.98 -15.44
C LYS A 12 -16.27 7.78 -14.42
N ASN A 13 -16.59 7.53 -13.17
CA ASN A 13 -15.61 7.30 -12.11
C ASN A 13 -14.88 5.95 -12.31
N SER A 14 -15.59 4.88 -12.68
CA SER A 14 -14.97 3.58 -12.98
C SER A 14 -14.03 3.64 -14.17
N ASN A 15 -14.40 4.37 -15.23
CA ASN A 15 -13.50 4.59 -16.38
C ASN A 15 -12.24 5.38 -15.99
N GLY A 16 -12.35 6.35 -15.09
CA GLY A 16 -11.20 7.09 -14.56
C GLY A 16 -10.25 6.20 -13.78
N ALA A 17 -10.77 5.39 -12.85
CA ALA A 17 -9.97 4.44 -12.07
C ALA A 17 -9.32 3.37 -12.99
N LEU A 18 -10.06 2.78 -13.93
CA LEU A 18 -9.52 1.85 -14.91
C LEU A 18 -8.39 2.46 -15.72
N THR A 19 -8.49 3.72 -16.12
CA THR A 19 -7.46 4.43 -16.87
C THR A 19 -6.19 4.60 -16.01
N VAL A 20 -6.32 4.99 -14.75
CA VAL A 20 -5.19 5.15 -13.84
C VAL A 20 -4.49 3.81 -13.60
N PHE A 21 -5.24 2.75 -13.36
CA PHE A 21 -4.67 1.42 -13.17
C PHE A 21 -3.96 0.89 -14.43
N ASN A 22 -4.50 1.13 -15.62
CA ASN A 22 -3.90 0.67 -16.89
C ASN A 22 -2.67 1.50 -17.29
N ASN A 23 -2.65 2.80 -16.97
CA ASN A 23 -1.59 3.75 -17.35
C ASN A 23 -0.53 3.92 -16.27
N SER A 24 -0.52 3.09 -15.25
CA SER A 24 0.48 3.18 -14.19
C SER A 24 1.88 3.11 -14.81
N LYS A 25 2.58 4.23 -14.82
CA LYS A 25 3.99 4.42 -15.27
C LYS A 25 4.95 3.41 -14.59
N TYR A 26 4.48 2.73 -13.59
CA TYR A 26 5.24 1.94 -12.63
C TYR A 26 5.00 0.43 -12.74
N GLY A 27 4.42 -0.01 -13.88
CA GLY A 27 4.12 -1.41 -14.14
C GLY A 27 2.87 -1.90 -13.40
N ASN A 28 2.41 -3.07 -13.76
CA ASN A 28 1.26 -3.69 -13.10
C ASN A 28 1.61 -4.05 -11.66
N LEU A 29 0.93 -3.40 -10.75
CA LEU A 29 0.90 -3.80 -9.34
C LEU A 29 -0.21 -4.85 -9.07
N TRP A 30 -0.72 -5.48 -10.14
CA TRP A 30 -1.73 -6.52 -10.05
C TRP A 30 -1.09 -7.89 -10.12
N TYR A 31 -1.47 -8.73 -9.18
CA TYR A 31 -1.10 -10.14 -9.13
C TYR A 31 -2.33 -10.97 -9.36
N VAL A 32 -2.36 -11.69 -10.48
CA VAL A 32 -3.56 -12.37 -10.98
C VAL A 32 -3.45 -13.87 -10.74
N ASP A 33 -4.38 -14.42 -9.97
CA ASP A 33 -4.62 -15.86 -9.88
C ASP A 33 -5.76 -16.23 -10.83
N LYS A 34 -5.39 -16.81 -11.97
CA LYS A 34 -6.36 -17.22 -13.00
C LYS A 34 -7.26 -18.37 -12.54
N LEU A 35 -6.74 -19.27 -11.71
CA LEU A 35 -7.48 -20.45 -11.26
C LEU A 35 -8.66 -20.05 -10.36
N ASN A 36 -8.41 -19.17 -9.39
CA ASN A 36 -9.40 -18.74 -8.42
C ASN A 36 -10.08 -17.42 -8.80
N LYS A 37 -9.71 -16.83 -9.94
CA LYS A 37 -10.17 -15.51 -10.39
C LYS A 37 -9.99 -14.42 -9.32
N LEU A 38 -8.82 -14.38 -8.71
CA LEU A 38 -8.45 -13.36 -7.74
C LEU A 38 -7.42 -12.40 -8.34
N CYS A 39 -7.53 -11.14 -7.95
CA CYS A 39 -6.60 -10.10 -8.34
C CYS A 39 -6.16 -9.32 -7.10
N PHE A 40 -4.88 -9.39 -6.75
CA PHE A 40 -4.30 -8.70 -5.62
C PHE A 40 -3.60 -7.43 -6.07
N THR A 41 -3.80 -6.35 -5.33
CA THR A 41 -3.10 -5.09 -5.56
C THR A 41 -2.68 -4.41 -4.27
N PHE A 42 -1.77 -3.47 -4.41
CA PHE A 42 -1.30 -2.60 -3.33
C PHE A 42 -0.68 -1.33 -3.93
N THR A 43 -0.60 -0.29 -3.15
CA THR A 43 0.18 0.91 -3.48
C THR A 43 1.62 0.75 -2.98
N PRO A 44 2.62 1.33 -3.63
CA PRO A 44 3.99 1.39 -3.11
C PRO A 44 4.00 1.84 -1.65
N ARG A 45 4.75 1.11 -0.81
CA ARG A 45 4.75 1.27 0.67
C ARG A 45 3.41 1.01 1.36
N GLY A 46 2.41 0.54 0.64
CA GLY A 46 1.11 0.12 1.17
C GLY A 46 1.04 -1.38 1.47
N GLY A 47 2.12 -2.01 1.95
CA GLY A 47 2.12 -3.41 2.33
C GLY A 47 2.58 -4.40 1.27
N CYS A 48 3.34 -3.92 0.29
CA CYS A 48 3.77 -4.72 -0.87
C CYS A 48 4.46 -6.05 -0.55
N SER A 49 5.22 -6.14 0.55
CA SER A 49 5.86 -7.40 0.96
C SER A 49 4.84 -8.42 1.45
N ILE A 50 3.91 -8.00 2.30
CA ILE A 50 2.86 -8.86 2.87
C ILE A 50 1.90 -9.29 1.76
N SER A 51 1.45 -8.35 0.95
CA SER A 51 0.56 -8.61 -0.18
C SER A 51 1.16 -9.66 -1.15
N PHE A 52 2.45 -9.50 -1.48
CA PHE A 52 3.12 -10.43 -2.38
C PHE A 52 3.35 -11.80 -1.75
N GLN A 53 3.68 -11.88 -0.45
CA GLN A 53 3.78 -13.15 0.27
C GLN A 53 2.44 -13.87 0.33
N CYS A 54 1.36 -13.14 0.61
CA CYS A 54 0.00 -13.69 0.58
C CYS A 54 -0.35 -14.29 -0.79
N TYR A 55 -0.04 -13.56 -1.85
CA TYR A 55 -0.27 -14.05 -3.21
C TYR A 55 0.56 -15.29 -3.55
N LEU A 56 1.85 -15.32 -3.17
CA LEU A 56 2.69 -16.51 -3.37
C LEU A 56 2.22 -17.72 -2.54
N ASP A 57 1.69 -17.48 -1.34
CA ASP A 57 1.13 -18.53 -0.50
C ASP A 57 -0.10 -19.17 -1.16
N LEU A 58 -0.98 -18.35 -1.73
CA LEU A 58 -2.13 -18.82 -2.51
C LEU A 58 -1.72 -19.72 -3.68
N LEU A 59 -0.60 -19.38 -4.34
CA LEU A 59 -0.05 -20.18 -5.45
C LEU A 59 0.79 -21.37 -5.00
N GLY A 60 1.02 -21.58 -3.70
CA GLY A 60 1.94 -22.59 -3.18
C GLY A 60 3.42 -22.29 -3.41
N LEU A 61 3.77 -21.05 -3.78
CA LEU A 61 5.13 -20.61 -4.14
C LEU A 61 5.84 -19.81 -3.04
N LEU A 62 5.21 -19.61 -1.88
CA LEU A 62 5.79 -18.77 -0.82
C LEU A 62 7.14 -19.30 -0.33
N LYS A 63 7.24 -20.64 -0.16
CA LYS A 63 8.47 -21.28 0.28
C LYS A 63 9.60 -21.03 -0.72
N ASP A 64 9.35 -21.24 -2.01
CA ASP A 64 10.34 -21.05 -3.06
C ASP A 64 10.83 -19.60 -3.12
N GLY A 65 9.90 -18.65 -2.95
CA GLY A 65 10.23 -17.23 -2.90
C GLY A 65 11.13 -16.85 -1.72
N LEU A 66 10.86 -17.40 -0.53
CA LEU A 66 11.64 -17.13 0.68
C LEU A 66 12.98 -17.86 0.68
N ASP A 67 13.05 -19.06 0.13
CA ASP A 67 14.31 -19.82 -0.05
C ASP A 67 15.24 -19.13 -1.06
N TYR A 68 14.67 -18.50 -2.13
CA TYR A 68 15.46 -17.69 -3.06
C TYR A 68 16.09 -16.48 -2.38
N ASN A 69 15.31 -15.73 -1.62
CA ASN A 69 15.80 -14.60 -0.83
C ASN A 69 14.80 -14.21 0.26
N SER A 70 15.26 -14.08 1.50
CA SER A 70 14.43 -13.63 2.62
C SER A 70 13.79 -12.24 2.39
N PHE A 71 14.41 -11.41 1.52
CA PHE A 71 13.84 -10.19 1.01
C PHE A 71 12.96 -10.50 -0.22
N ILE A 72 11.70 -10.82 0.00
CA ILE A 72 10.77 -11.33 -1.01
C ILE A 72 10.68 -10.48 -2.30
N HIS A 73 10.99 -9.18 -2.22
CA HIS A 73 11.02 -8.31 -3.40
C HIS A 73 12.11 -8.70 -4.39
N LYS A 74 13.18 -9.35 -3.93
CA LYS A 74 14.22 -9.82 -4.83
C LYS A 74 13.69 -10.96 -5.71
N TYR A 75 12.99 -11.93 -5.12
CA TYR A 75 12.30 -12.96 -5.89
C TYR A 75 11.28 -12.36 -6.86
N ARG A 76 10.49 -11.39 -6.40
CA ARG A 76 9.52 -10.68 -7.22
C ARG A 76 10.14 -10.06 -8.47
N CYS A 77 11.24 -9.31 -8.31
CA CYS A 77 11.87 -8.58 -9.40
C CYS A 77 12.71 -9.47 -10.31
N ASP A 78 13.47 -10.41 -9.73
CA ASP A 78 14.45 -11.19 -10.47
C ASP A 78 13.81 -12.37 -11.23
N ILE A 79 12.77 -12.96 -10.65
CA ILE A 79 12.14 -14.18 -11.14
C ILE A 79 10.69 -13.94 -11.54
N PHE A 80 9.83 -13.56 -10.58
CA PHE A 80 8.39 -13.59 -10.78
C PHE A 80 7.91 -12.64 -11.86
N ASN A 81 8.25 -11.34 -11.77
CA ASN A 81 7.77 -10.33 -12.70
C ASN A 81 8.22 -10.55 -14.16
N LYS A 82 9.30 -11.30 -14.37
CA LYS A 82 9.77 -11.61 -15.73
C LYS A 82 8.90 -12.66 -16.44
N ASN A 83 8.15 -13.45 -15.66
CA ASN A 83 7.38 -14.58 -16.14
C ASN A 83 5.86 -14.36 -16.05
N VAL A 84 5.42 -13.18 -15.61
CA VAL A 84 4.00 -12.86 -15.43
C VAL A 84 3.43 -12.19 -16.66
N GLU A 85 2.29 -12.71 -17.12
CA GLU A 85 1.51 -12.10 -18.20
C GLU A 85 0.86 -10.81 -17.72
N ASN A 86 1.00 -9.76 -18.52
CA ASN A 86 0.33 -8.49 -18.26
C ASN A 86 -1.10 -8.54 -18.82
N ILE A 87 -2.08 -8.75 -17.95
CA ILE A 87 -3.50 -8.78 -18.33
C ILE A 87 -4.13 -7.42 -18.06
N PRO A 88 -4.74 -6.76 -19.04
CA PRO A 88 -5.43 -5.50 -18.85
C PRO A 88 -6.56 -5.62 -17.81
N ILE A 89 -6.69 -4.62 -16.94
CA ILE A 89 -7.65 -4.65 -15.83
C ILE A 89 -9.11 -4.73 -16.33
N ASN A 90 -9.46 -4.05 -17.43
CA ASN A 90 -10.79 -4.11 -18.02
C ASN A 90 -11.17 -5.55 -18.43
N LYS A 91 -10.21 -6.35 -18.90
CA LYS A 91 -10.42 -7.76 -19.19
C LYS A 91 -10.68 -8.54 -17.91
N LEU A 92 -9.90 -8.31 -16.86
CA LEU A 92 -10.11 -8.96 -15.56
C LEU A 92 -11.49 -8.63 -14.98
N CYS A 93 -11.93 -7.36 -15.05
CA CYS A 93 -13.26 -6.95 -14.61
C CYS A 93 -14.37 -7.67 -15.42
N SER A 94 -14.25 -7.73 -16.76
CA SER A 94 -15.26 -8.38 -17.62
C SER A 94 -15.32 -9.91 -17.43
N GLU A 95 -14.23 -10.52 -17.00
CA GLU A 95 -14.15 -11.96 -16.71
C GLU A 95 -14.56 -12.32 -15.27
N GLY A 96 -14.98 -11.34 -14.47
CA GLY A 96 -15.51 -11.55 -13.12
C GLY A 96 -14.46 -11.91 -12.07
N TYR A 97 -13.26 -11.33 -12.17
CA TYR A 97 -12.25 -11.43 -11.12
C TYR A 97 -12.66 -10.64 -9.88
N LEU A 98 -12.33 -11.17 -8.70
CA LEU A 98 -12.42 -10.45 -7.42
C LEU A 98 -11.13 -9.67 -7.16
N PHE A 99 -11.29 -8.39 -6.90
CA PHE A 99 -10.17 -7.48 -6.67
C PHE A 99 -9.99 -7.23 -5.16
N ILE A 100 -8.79 -7.52 -4.67
CA ILE A 100 -8.41 -7.37 -3.27
C ILE A 100 -7.28 -6.36 -3.20
N LYS A 101 -7.49 -5.28 -2.44
CA LYS A 101 -6.47 -4.27 -2.23
C LYS A 101 -5.95 -4.30 -0.81
N PHE A 102 -4.62 -4.43 -0.69
CA PHE A 102 -3.94 -4.27 0.59
C PHE A 102 -3.65 -2.78 0.83
N ILE A 103 -3.98 -2.34 2.02
CA ILE A 103 -3.81 -0.96 2.47
C ILE A 103 -3.11 -0.95 3.83
N ILE A 104 -2.56 0.19 4.19
CA ILE A 104 -1.93 0.43 5.49
C ILE A 104 -2.38 1.79 6.02
N ASN A 105 -2.44 1.92 7.34
CA ASN A 105 -2.77 3.20 7.96
C ASN A 105 -1.85 4.32 7.45
N PRO A 106 -2.40 5.44 6.93
CA PRO A 106 -1.63 6.53 6.31
C PRO A 106 -0.56 7.12 7.23
N TYR A 107 -0.79 7.16 8.54
CA TYR A 107 0.21 7.63 9.49
C TYR A 107 1.41 6.67 9.60
N ILE A 108 1.16 5.36 9.59
CA ILE A 108 2.23 4.34 9.55
C ILE A 108 2.98 4.43 8.22
N ARG A 109 2.23 4.58 7.12
CA ARG A 109 2.78 4.69 5.77
C ARG A 109 3.65 5.92 5.60
N ALA A 110 3.23 7.09 6.08
CA ALA A 110 4.00 8.33 5.99
C ALA A 110 5.39 8.19 6.62
N VAL A 111 5.50 7.63 7.82
CA VAL A 111 6.80 7.35 8.47
C VAL A 111 7.59 6.31 7.67
N SER A 112 6.95 5.27 7.15
CA SER A 112 7.60 4.23 6.35
C SER A 112 8.20 4.79 5.06
N ILE A 113 7.50 5.70 4.39
CA ILE A 113 7.97 6.38 3.17
C ILE A 113 9.14 7.31 3.53
N PHE A 114 8.96 8.20 4.50
CA PHE A 114 10.00 9.11 4.99
C PHE A 114 11.32 8.39 5.24
N ARG A 115 11.26 7.27 5.95
CA ARG A 115 12.44 6.47 6.27
C ARG A 115 13.11 5.82 5.07
N ALA A 116 12.34 5.47 4.07
CA ALA A 116 12.85 4.77 2.90
C ALA A 116 13.47 5.69 1.84
N GLN A 117 13.07 6.95 1.80
CA GLN A 117 13.60 7.90 0.84
C GLN A 117 15.09 8.13 1.04
N THR A 118 15.81 8.44 -0.03
CA THR A 118 17.27 8.60 -0.01
C THR A 118 17.74 9.98 -0.44
N SER A 119 16.85 10.78 -1.00
CA SER A 119 17.18 12.08 -1.62
C SER A 119 17.43 13.22 -0.63
N HIS A 120 17.08 13.05 0.66
CA HIS A 120 17.11 14.14 1.64
C HIS A 120 17.53 13.68 3.04
N ASN A 121 17.90 14.67 3.86
CA ASN A 121 18.19 14.50 5.29
C ASN A 121 17.29 15.37 6.17
N LEU A 122 16.06 15.65 5.71
CA LEU A 122 15.07 16.40 6.46
C LEU A 122 14.66 15.65 7.72
N SER A 123 14.13 16.38 8.72
CA SER A 123 13.29 15.80 9.77
C SER A 123 11.93 15.38 9.20
N PHE A 124 11.17 14.57 9.94
CA PHE A 124 9.85 14.12 9.48
C PHE A 124 8.87 15.30 9.29
N ARG A 125 8.93 16.28 10.19
CA ARG A 125 8.13 17.52 10.08
C ARG A 125 8.47 18.31 8.82
N GLU A 126 9.75 18.57 8.58
CA GLU A 126 10.20 19.30 7.39
C GLU A 126 9.82 18.57 6.10
N TYR A 127 9.97 17.25 6.08
CA TYR A 127 9.55 16.40 4.98
C TYR A 127 8.05 16.55 4.66
N LEU A 128 7.18 16.48 5.67
CA LEU A 128 5.75 16.66 5.47
C LEU A 128 5.39 18.08 5.02
N LYS A 129 6.08 19.10 5.51
CA LYS A 129 5.90 20.50 5.02
C LYS A 129 6.22 20.62 3.54
N GLN A 130 7.27 19.93 3.03
CA GLN A 130 7.57 19.90 1.60
C GLN A 130 6.43 19.22 0.81
N LEU A 131 5.87 18.13 1.31
CA LEU A 131 4.76 17.44 0.65
C LEU A 131 3.50 18.30 0.58
N VAL A 132 3.12 18.94 1.69
CA VAL A 132 1.92 19.77 1.79
C VAL A 132 2.04 21.03 0.94
N SER A 133 3.25 21.60 0.80
CA SER A 133 3.52 22.75 -0.07
C SER A 133 3.63 22.40 -1.55
N GLU A 134 3.35 21.13 -1.91
CA GLU A 134 3.46 20.60 -3.29
C GLU A 134 4.85 20.77 -3.91
N ASN A 135 5.88 20.97 -3.09
CA ASN A 135 7.26 21.07 -3.55
C ASN A 135 7.85 19.69 -3.85
N ILE A 136 7.16 18.94 -4.73
CA ILE A 136 7.49 17.57 -5.11
C ILE A 136 8.83 17.50 -5.85
N ASP A 137 9.26 18.59 -6.49
CA ASP A 137 10.52 18.65 -7.22
C ASP A 137 11.76 18.55 -6.32
N TYR A 138 11.59 18.73 -5.01
CA TYR A 138 12.61 18.47 -4.02
C TYR A 138 13.05 16.99 -3.97
N PHE A 139 12.17 16.05 -4.39
CA PHE A 139 12.41 14.61 -4.33
C PHE A 139 12.83 14.06 -5.69
N ASN A 140 13.73 13.06 -5.70
CA ASN A 140 14.06 12.34 -6.91
C ASN A 140 12.89 11.47 -7.41
N ASP A 141 12.96 11.01 -8.67
CA ASP A 141 11.86 10.25 -9.29
C ASP A 141 11.53 8.95 -8.56
N ASN A 142 12.52 8.27 -7.98
CA ASN A 142 12.28 7.05 -7.21
C ASN A 142 11.55 7.35 -5.89
N ASP A 143 11.87 8.46 -5.24
CA ASP A 143 11.17 8.89 -4.03
C ASP A 143 9.76 9.37 -4.37
N LYS A 144 9.57 10.15 -5.45
CA LYS A 144 8.25 10.59 -5.95
C LYS A 144 7.29 9.42 -6.19
N TYR A 145 7.82 8.30 -6.70
CA TYR A 145 7.02 7.09 -6.91
C TYR A 145 6.31 6.58 -5.65
N HIS A 146 6.87 6.80 -4.48
CA HIS A 146 6.31 6.34 -3.21
C HIS A 146 5.36 7.34 -2.55
N LEU A 147 5.28 8.60 -3.05
CA LEU A 147 4.52 9.67 -2.42
C LEU A 147 3.01 9.60 -2.68
N HIS A 148 2.58 8.95 -3.76
CA HIS A 148 1.16 8.88 -4.12
C HIS A 148 0.29 8.35 -2.99
N GLN A 149 -0.93 8.87 -2.88
CA GLN A 149 -1.95 8.33 -1.98
C GLN A 149 -2.26 6.87 -2.35
N GLN A 150 -2.78 6.12 -1.39
CA GLN A 150 -3.20 4.74 -1.64
C GLN A 150 -4.53 4.71 -2.38
N TYR A 151 -5.43 5.61 -2.00
CA TYR A 151 -6.73 5.71 -2.65
C TYR A 151 -6.61 6.25 -4.08
N ILE A 152 -7.31 5.60 -4.99
CA ILE A 152 -7.43 6.00 -6.39
C ILE A 152 -8.90 6.32 -6.63
N ASN A 153 -9.18 7.53 -7.08
CA ASN A 153 -10.56 7.99 -7.27
C ASN A 153 -11.38 7.01 -8.13
N GLY A 154 -12.50 6.55 -7.59
CA GLY A 154 -13.42 5.59 -8.22
C GLY A 154 -13.01 4.12 -8.06
N GLU A 155 -11.96 3.79 -7.32
CA GLU A 155 -11.50 2.40 -7.13
C GLU A 155 -12.54 1.52 -6.42
N GLU A 156 -13.45 2.12 -5.65
CA GLU A 156 -14.57 1.42 -4.99
C GLU A 156 -15.53 0.73 -5.97
N SER A 157 -15.51 1.14 -7.23
CA SER A 157 -16.28 0.46 -8.30
C SER A 157 -15.60 -0.82 -8.80
N ILE A 158 -14.33 -1.03 -8.44
CA ILE A 158 -13.49 -2.14 -8.91
C ILE A 158 -13.08 -3.03 -7.73
N ILE A 159 -12.63 -2.43 -6.62
CA ILE A 159 -12.13 -3.16 -5.48
C ILE A 159 -13.27 -3.79 -4.68
N ASN A 160 -13.28 -5.11 -4.60
CA ASN A 160 -14.29 -5.87 -3.85
C ASN A 160 -13.98 -5.95 -2.37
N LYS A 161 -12.69 -5.92 -1.99
CA LYS A 161 -12.26 -6.03 -0.59
C LYS A 161 -10.98 -5.28 -0.32
N TYR A 162 -10.99 -4.52 0.79
CA TYR A 162 -9.80 -3.90 1.36
C TYR A 162 -9.29 -4.72 2.54
N ILE A 163 -7.98 -4.92 2.62
CA ILE A 163 -7.31 -5.61 3.72
C ILE A 163 -6.27 -4.67 4.33
N CYS A 164 -6.53 -4.23 5.55
CA CYS A 164 -5.61 -3.38 6.30
C CYS A 164 -4.56 -4.24 7.00
N ILE A 165 -3.31 -4.15 6.54
CA ILE A 165 -2.23 -5.04 7.00
C ILE A 165 -1.74 -4.75 8.42
N ASP A 166 -1.93 -3.55 8.92
CA ASP A 166 -1.51 -3.12 10.26
C ASP A 166 -2.55 -3.41 11.35
N LYS A 167 -3.73 -3.87 10.98
CA LYS A 167 -4.73 -4.37 11.95
C LYS A 167 -4.48 -5.82 12.37
N TYR A 168 -3.61 -6.53 11.68
CA TYR A 168 -3.25 -7.92 11.97
C TYR A 168 -4.46 -8.86 12.09
N GLU A 169 -5.46 -8.64 11.24
CA GLU A 169 -6.70 -9.40 11.20
C GLU A 169 -6.61 -10.57 10.23
N THR A 170 -7.48 -11.56 10.47
CA THR A 170 -7.71 -12.67 9.55
C THR A 170 -8.92 -12.36 8.67
N HIS A 171 -8.76 -12.56 7.37
CA HIS A 171 -9.80 -12.30 6.37
C HIS A 171 -10.14 -13.57 5.61
N THR A 172 -11.42 -13.83 5.41
CA THR A 172 -11.90 -14.92 4.56
C THR A 172 -12.37 -14.38 3.22
N ILE A 173 -11.93 -15.02 2.14
CA ILE A 173 -12.31 -14.73 0.76
C ILE A 173 -12.93 -15.98 0.18
N LYS A 174 -14.16 -15.85 -0.35
CA LYS A 174 -14.82 -16.95 -1.03
C LYS A 174 -14.28 -17.06 -2.46
N LEU A 175 -13.74 -18.21 -2.79
CA LEU A 175 -13.23 -18.51 -4.12
C LEU A 175 -14.35 -18.95 -5.06
N ASN A 176 -14.08 -18.95 -6.38
CA ASN A 176 -15.07 -19.34 -7.39
C ASN A 176 -15.55 -20.82 -7.30
N ASN A 177 -14.76 -21.66 -6.65
CA ASN A 177 -15.09 -23.08 -6.40
C ASN A 177 -15.82 -23.30 -5.06
N ASP A 178 -16.39 -22.23 -4.48
CA ASP A 178 -17.04 -22.20 -3.16
C ASP A 178 -16.13 -22.53 -1.96
N GLN A 179 -14.84 -22.70 -2.17
CA GLN A 179 -13.88 -22.83 -1.07
C GLN A 179 -13.57 -21.48 -0.45
N ASP A 180 -13.29 -21.49 0.85
CA ASP A 180 -12.82 -20.31 1.56
C ASP A 180 -11.29 -20.25 1.54
N TYR A 181 -10.74 -19.12 1.10
CA TYR A 181 -9.34 -18.81 1.28
C TYR A 181 -9.16 -17.83 2.44
N VAL A 182 -8.35 -18.24 3.40
CA VAL A 182 -8.10 -17.46 4.62
C VAL A 182 -6.78 -16.71 4.49
N ILE A 183 -6.85 -15.39 4.56
CA ILE A 183 -5.68 -14.50 4.64
C ILE A 183 -5.47 -14.13 6.10
N ASP A 184 -4.50 -14.77 6.74
CA ASP A 184 -4.02 -14.35 8.07
C ASP A 184 -2.80 -13.46 7.90
N VAL A 185 -2.99 -12.15 8.05
CA VAL A 185 -1.92 -11.15 7.86
C VAL A 185 -0.73 -11.40 8.81
N ASN A 186 -0.97 -11.99 9.99
CA ASN A 186 0.09 -12.31 10.96
C ASN A 186 1.07 -13.39 10.49
N LYS A 187 0.66 -14.21 9.54
CA LYS A 187 1.48 -15.29 8.96
C LYS A 187 2.66 -14.72 8.16
N TYR A 188 2.55 -13.49 7.68
CA TYR A 188 3.53 -12.90 6.78
C TYR A 188 4.37 -11.85 7.49
N THR A 189 5.66 -11.83 7.18
CA THR A 189 6.61 -10.93 7.81
C THR A 189 7.16 -9.91 6.83
N SER A 190 7.38 -8.68 7.31
CA SER A 190 8.10 -7.67 6.56
C SER A 190 9.47 -7.44 7.19
N LEU A 191 10.54 -7.76 6.47
CA LEU A 191 11.92 -7.53 6.92
C LEU A 191 12.37 -6.08 6.80
N HIS A 192 11.51 -5.19 6.31
CA HIS A 192 11.84 -3.76 6.13
C HIS A 192 11.84 -2.94 7.41
N HIS A 193 11.32 -3.50 8.48
CA HIS A 193 11.28 -2.80 9.76
C HIS A 193 12.60 -3.05 10.48
N GLY A 194 13.49 -2.04 10.46
CA GLY A 194 14.71 -2.06 11.27
C GLY A 194 14.39 -2.35 12.74
N LYS A 195 15.37 -2.87 13.48
CA LYS A 195 15.19 -3.19 14.90
C LYS A 195 14.66 -1.97 15.64
N LYS A 196 13.45 -2.09 16.19
CA LYS A 196 12.88 -1.11 17.10
C LYS A 196 13.75 -1.08 18.38
N THR A 197 14.10 0.10 18.84
CA THR A 197 14.84 0.28 20.09
C THR A 197 13.87 0.52 21.25
N SER A 198 14.40 0.67 22.46
CA SER A 198 13.61 1.14 23.62
C SER A 198 13.37 2.66 23.63
N ASN A 199 13.79 3.37 22.58
CA ASN A 199 13.64 4.82 22.51
C ASN A 199 12.17 5.23 22.48
N THR A 200 11.78 6.06 23.43
CA THR A 200 10.42 6.63 23.56
C THR A 200 10.41 8.15 23.42
N SER A 201 11.54 8.75 22.99
CA SER A 201 11.62 10.19 22.77
C SER A 201 10.93 10.58 21.47
N PHE A 202 10.40 11.79 21.43
CA PHE A 202 9.86 12.38 20.20
C PHE A 202 10.94 12.49 19.11
N CYS A 203 10.63 12.04 17.91
CA CYS A 203 11.56 11.97 16.79
C CYS A 203 11.13 12.81 15.58
N GLY A 204 10.01 13.51 15.65
CA GLY A 204 9.45 14.27 14.52
C GLY A 204 10.37 15.36 13.97
N ASP A 205 11.24 15.92 14.82
CA ASP A 205 12.18 16.99 14.49
C ASP A 205 13.64 16.51 14.34
N VAL A 206 13.87 15.22 14.49
CA VAL A 206 15.21 14.64 14.37
C VAL A 206 15.52 14.39 12.90
N PRO A 207 16.70 14.84 12.37
CA PRO A 207 17.13 14.55 11.01
C PRO A 207 17.16 13.05 10.72
N LYS A 208 16.83 12.68 9.51
CA LYS A 208 16.68 11.28 9.09
C LYS A 208 17.92 10.40 9.32
N ASN A 209 19.12 10.93 9.04
CA ASN A 209 20.38 10.19 9.24
C ASN A 209 20.60 9.82 10.72
N GLU A 210 20.12 10.63 11.65
CA GLU A 210 20.23 10.37 13.08
C GLU A 210 19.20 9.35 13.55
N ILE A 211 17.96 9.40 13.01
CA ILE A 211 16.89 8.46 13.35
C ILE A 211 17.24 7.04 12.93
N ASN A 212 17.84 6.85 11.76
CA ASN A 212 18.14 5.53 11.21
C ASN A 212 19.03 4.68 12.11
N THR A 213 19.77 5.30 13.02
CA THR A 213 20.61 4.61 14.01
C THR A 213 19.86 4.25 15.29
N LYS A 214 18.73 4.92 15.58
CA LYS A 214 18.00 4.81 16.85
C LYS A 214 16.48 4.91 16.65
N LEU A 215 15.93 3.93 15.93
CA LEU A 215 14.48 3.91 15.68
C LEU A 215 13.67 3.88 16.96
N PRO A 216 12.60 4.68 17.08
CA PRO A 216 11.74 4.64 18.24
C PRO A 216 10.98 3.31 18.32
N ARG A 217 10.51 2.97 19.53
CA ARG A 217 9.72 1.76 19.80
C ARG A 217 8.44 1.69 18.97
N SER A 218 7.80 2.83 18.72
CA SER A 218 6.55 2.95 17.96
C SER A 218 6.61 4.15 17.03
N TYR A 219 5.88 4.11 15.93
CA TYR A 219 5.73 5.24 15.02
C TYR A 219 5.03 6.44 15.67
N LYS A 220 4.28 6.25 16.76
CA LYS A 220 3.67 7.34 17.54
C LYS A 220 4.68 8.41 17.98
N TYR A 221 5.92 8.03 18.20
CA TYR A 221 6.97 8.98 18.60
C TYR A 221 7.45 9.93 17.50
N PHE A 222 6.97 9.77 16.28
CA PHE A 222 7.17 10.74 15.21
C PHE A 222 6.13 11.88 15.24
N TYR A 223 5.07 11.76 16.03
CA TYR A 223 3.88 12.59 15.94
C TYR A 223 3.69 13.50 17.14
N ASP A 224 3.44 14.77 16.84
CA ASP A 224 2.71 15.73 17.67
C ASP A 224 1.46 16.20 16.92
N ASN A 225 0.76 17.19 17.44
CA ASN A 225 -0.47 17.67 16.82
C ASN A 225 -0.26 18.33 15.46
N GLU A 226 0.85 19.07 15.26
CA GLU A 226 1.16 19.69 13.97
C GLU A 226 1.46 18.63 12.90
N ILE A 227 2.28 17.64 13.23
CA ILE A 227 2.63 16.57 12.32
C ILE A 227 1.42 15.73 11.93
N LYS A 228 0.49 15.48 12.87
CA LYS A 228 -0.78 14.81 12.57
C LYS A 228 -1.58 15.59 11.51
N LEU A 229 -1.75 16.90 11.70
CA LEU A 229 -2.46 17.75 10.75
C LEU A 229 -1.80 17.76 9.35
N LEU A 230 -0.47 17.77 9.29
CA LEU A 230 0.24 17.69 8.00
C LEU A 230 -0.02 16.36 7.28
N VAL A 231 -0.06 15.24 8.02
CA VAL A 231 -0.41 13.93 7.43
C VAL A 231 -1.86 13.91 7.00
N GLU A 232 -2.79 14.42 7.80
CA GLU A 232 -4.21 14.53 7.48
C GLU A 232 -4.45 15.37 6.23
N GLN A 233 -3.73 16.46 6.08
CA GLN A 233 -3.82 17.32 4.91
C GLN A 233 -3.30 16.61 3.65
N TYR A 234 -2.16 15.95 3.73
CA TYR A 234 -1.54 15.31 2.56
C TYR A 234 -2.23 14.01 2.15
N TYR A 235 -2.60 13.16 3.13
CA TYR A 235 -3.24 11.85 2.90
C TYR A 235 -4.76 11.89 3.15
N LYS A 236 -5.40 13.02 2.90
CA LYS A 236 -6.83 13.24 3.19
C LYS A 236 -7.71 12.15 2.61
N ASP A 237 -7.53 11.84 1.32
CA ASP A 237 -8.37 10.85 0.65
C ASP A 237 -8.17 9.44 1.22
N ASP A 238 -6.93 9.04 1.53
CA ASP A 238 -6.64 7.75 2.19
C ASP A 238 -7.35 7.65 3.55
N ILE A 239 -7.30 8.72 4.35
CA ILE A 239 -7.88 8.76 5.69
C ILE A 239 -9.40 8.71 5.63
N GLU A 240 -10.02 9.55 4.79
CA GLU A 240 -11.48 9.64 4.66
C GLU A 240 -12.07 8.35 4.04
N LYS A 241 -11.49 7.88 2.94
CA LYS A 241 -12.03 6.74 2.18
C LYS A 241 -11.86 5.40 2.89
N TYR A 242 -10.75 5.21 3.60
CA TYR A 242 -10.51 3.99 4.36
C TYR A 242 -10.92 4.08 5.84
N SER A 243 -11.47 5.23 6.27
CA SER A 243 -11.93 5.48 7.66
C SER A 243 -10.85 5.16 8.70
N MET A 244 -9.61 5.60 8.45
CA MET A 244 -8.46 5.33 9.30
C MET A 244 -8.17 6.49 10.24
N SER A 245 -7.72 6.19 11.46
CA SER A 245 -7.39 7.20 12.47
C SER A 245 -5.98 7.03 13.03
N PHE A 246 -5.47 8.10 13.67
CA PHE A 246 -4.18 8.07 14.37
C PHE A 246 -4.20 7.14 15.58
N ASP A 247 -5.33 6.99 16.26
CA ASP A 247 -5.46 6.18 17.49
C ASP A 247 -5.20 4.69 17.22
N GLU A 248 -5.35 4.25 15.97
CA GLU A 248 -5.04 2.89 15.53
C GLU A 248 -3.53 2.65 15.32
N VAL A 249 -2.67 3.70 15.37
CA VAL A 249 -1.21 3.57 15.20
C VAL A 249 -0.59 2.93 16.45
N GLN A 250 0.13 1.83 16.29
CA GLN A 250 0.82 1.09 17.34
C GLN A 250 2.34 1.37 17.40
#